data_db5cf0190e5bf165544648f3090d6921
#
_entry.id   db5cf0190e5bf165544648f3090d6921
#
_cell.length_a   1.000
_cell.length_b   1.000
_cell.length_c   1.000
_cell.angle_alpha   90.00
_cell.angle_beta   90.00
_cell.angle_gamma   90.00
#
_symmetry.space_group_name_H-M   'P 1'
#
loop_
_entity.id
_entity.type
_entity.pdbx_description
1 polymer ?
#
loop_
_entity_poly.entity_id
_entity_poly.type
_entity_poly.pdbx_seq_one_letter_code
_entity_poly.pdbx_strand_id
1 'polypeptide(L)'
;MSRIARHAVQTLGAAVLALGGTLAVSQPASAAAHTCNGSEAYVSSTSGSRVCFYGDTWTIKICDTASGNHPAARVYESGTATVYHEYPGYNSCSAEIGLPWGVPLNFQARTYSGSTLVSSGNTVHIV
;
A
#
# COMPACT_ATOMS: atom_id res chain seq x y z
N MET A 1 29.36 36.29 9.22
CA MET A 1 29.27 36.00 9.11
C MET A 1 28.57 35.98 9.22
N SER A 2 28.92 36.18 9.56
CA SER A 2 28.53 35.80 9.46
C SER A 2 27.69 35.85 9.63
N ARG A 3 27.60 35.61 9.80
CA ARG A 3 27.04 35.39 9.81
C ARG A 3 26.09 35.15 9.79
N ILE A 4 26.51 35.48 9.87
CA ILE A 4 25.85 34.99 9.65
C ILE A 4 24.95 34.65 9.69
N ALA A 5 25.71 34.99 10.05
CA ALA A 5 25.15 34.31 9.88
C ALA A 5 24.22 33.87 9.89
N ARG A 6 24.51 33.90 9.94
CA ARG A 6 24.02 33.27 9.89
C ARG A 6 23.00 32.78 9.90
N HIS A 7 23.39 32.84 9.94
CA HIS A 7 22.70 32.12 9.89
C HIS A 7 21.77 31.74 9.89
N ALA A 8 22.59 31.96 10.00
CA ALA A 8 22.07 31.24 9.87
C ALA A 8 21.19 30.83 9.85
N VAL A 9 21.66 30.98 9.87
CA VAL A 9 21.13 30.14 9.63
C VAL A 9 20.24 29.70 9.71
N GLN A 10 20.54 29.39 9.77
CA GLN A 10 20.14 28.60 9.75
C GLN A 10 19.32 28.18 9.91
N THR A 11 19.98 28.73 10.02
CA THR A 11 19.47 27.96 9.96
C THR A 11 18.53 27.75 9.97
N LEU A 12 18.95 27.70 10.11
CA LEU A 12 18.41 27.03 9.98
C LEU A 12 17.60 26.73 9.91
N GLY A 13 18.09 27.09 10.12
CA GLY A 13 17.88 26.14 9.82
C GLY A 13 16.98 25.92 9.74
N ALA A 14 17.39 26.05 9.72
CA ALA A 14 16.98 25.22 9.54
C ALA A 14 16.07 25.15 9.42
N ALA A 15 16.55 25.40 9.56
CA ALA A 15 16.10 24.71 9.22
C ALA A 15 15.21 24.72 8.92
N VAL A 16 15.64 24.90 9.08
CA VAL A 16 15.24 24.26 8.59
C VAL A 16 14.42 24.23 8.32
N LEU A 17 14.82 24.16 8.49
CA LEU A 17 14.50 23.56 8.09
C LEU A 17 13.87 23.54 7.92
N ALA A 18 14.50 23.82 8.02
CA ALA A 18 14.27 23.16 7.56
C ALA A 18 13.66 23.22 7.31
N LEU A 19 13.96 23.36 7.39
CA LEU A 19 13.65 22.77 6.90
C LEU A 19 13.10 22.69 6.59
N GLY A 20 13.49 22.87 6.64
CA GLY A 20 13.36 22.02 6.03
C GLY A 20 12.68 22.00 5.70
N GLY A 21 12.92 21.87 5.54
CA GLY A 21 12.63 21.16 4.94
C GLY A 21 11.93 21.09 4.66
N THR A 22 12.14 21.27 4.46
CA THR A 22 11.59 20.63 3.93
C THR A 22 10.95 20.46 3.46
N LEU A 23 11.02 20.51 3.40
CA LEU A 23 10.48 19.93 2.86
C LEU A 23 9.86 19.50 2.57
N ALA A 24 9.82 19.54 2.45
CA ALA A 24 9.33 18.88 2.11
C ALA A 24 8.81 18.39 2.04
N VAL A 25 8.76 18.28 2.21
CA VAL A 25 8.34 17.63 2.06
C VAL A 25 7.72 17.04 1.99
N SER A 26 7.70 16.77 2.05
CA SER A 26 7.14 16.15 1.98
C SER A 26 6.60 15.34 2.01
N GLN A 27 6.48 14.99 2.37
CA GLN A 27 5.94 14.19 2.43
C GLN A 27 5.07 13.89 2.75
N PRO A 28 4.99 13.76 2.81
CA PRO A 28 4.14 13.42 3.06
C PRO A 28 3.44 12.88 3.28
N ALA A 29 3.48 12.91 3.27
CA ALA A 29 2.84 12.57 3.56
C ALA A 29 2.43 11.80 3.86
N SER A 30 2.93 11.81 4.37
CA SER A 30 2.41 10.92 4.82
C SER A 30 1.22 10.76 4.77
N ALA A 31 1.26 11.16 4.00
CA ALA A 31 0.00 10.99 3.65
C ALA A 31 -0.59 9.94 4.43
N ALA A 32 -1.64 10.19 4.87
CA ALA A 32 -2.32 9.24 5.64
C ALA A 32 -2.23 7.92 4.95
N ALA A 33 -1.47 7.01 5.53
CA ALA A 33 -1.45 5.67 5.06
C ALA A 33 -2.87 5.13 5.17
N HIS A 34 -3.33 4.45 4.14
CA HIS A 34 -4.61 3.78 4.19
C HIS A 34 -4.55 2.62 5.18
N THR A 35 -5.64 2.39 5.89
CA THR A 35 -5.76 1.25 6.79
C THR A 35 -6.71 0.23 6.15
N CYS A 36 -6.20 -0.96 5.87
CA CYS A 36 -7.01 -2.02 5.28
C CYS A 36 -7.60 -2.87 6.39
N ASN A 37 -8.79 -2.50 6.86
CA ASN A 37 -9.45 -3.17 7.98
C ASN A 37 -10.74 -3.89 7.60
N GLY A 38 -11.11 -3.88 6.33
CA GLY A 38 -12.30 -4.57 5.84
C GLY A 38 -13.51 -3.66 5.67
N SER A 39 -13.43 -2.40 6.06
CA SER A 39 -14.53 -1.45 5.90
C SER A 39 -14.43 -0.62 4.62
N GLU A 40 -13.41 -0.85 3.81
CA GLU A 40 -13.20 -0.13 2.57
C GLU A 40 -14.27 -0.46 1.54
N ALA A 41 -14.45 0.44 0.57
CA ALA A 41 -15.45 0.27 -0.49
C ALA A 41 -15.14 -0.95 -1.38
N TYR A 42 -13.85 -1.26 -1.55
CA TYR A 42 -13.42 -2.33 -2.44
C TYR A 42 -12.50 -3.27 -1.67
N VAL A 43 -13.05 -4.40 -1.23
CA VAL A 43 -12.33 -5.37 -0.40
C VAL A 43 -12.61 -6.77 -0.91
N SER A 44 -11.55 -7.57 -1.00
CA SER A 44 -11.65 -9.01 -1.19
C SER A 44 -10.98 -9.71 -0.02
N SER A 45 -11.56 -10.80 0.45
CA SER A 45 -11.03 -11.51 1.63
C SER A 45 -11.13 -13.01 1.49
N THR A 46 -10.17 -13.69 2.11
CA THR A 46 -10.26 -15.11 2.45
C THR A 46 -10.16 -15.24 3.97
N SER A 47 -10.13 -16.46 4.48
CA SER A 47 -9.87 -16.67 5.90
C SER A 47 -8.45 -16.26 6.32
N GLY A 48 -7.53 -16.14 5.37
CA GLY A 48 -6.11 -15.85 5.66
C GLY A 48 -5.57 -14.59 5.01
N SER A 49 -6.38 -13.87 4.22
CA SER A 49 -5.89 -12.66 3.56
C SER A 49 -7.02 -11.66 3.36
N ARG A 50 -6.62 -10.40 3.24
CA ARG A 50 -7.53 -9.31 2.89
C ARG A 50 -6.79 -8.39 1.94
N VAL A 51 -7.45 -7.99 0.86
CA VAL A 51 -6.90 -7.06 -0.11
C VAL A 51 -7.86 -5.90 -0.25
N CYS A 52 -7.34 -4.69 -0.05
CA CYS A 52 -8.11 -3.46 -0.17
C CYS A 52 -7.58 -2.64 -1.33
N PHE A 53 -8.49 -2.04 -2.10
CA PHE A 53 -8.13 -1.12 -3.18
C PHE A 53 -8.52 0.30 -2.81
N TYR A 54 -7.65 1.25 -3.13
CA TYR A 54 -7.84 2.67 -2.83
C TYR A 54 -7.83 3.46 -4.13
N GLY A 55 -8.99 4.02 -4.48
CA GLY A 55 -9.17 4.73 -5.75
C GLY A 55 -8.48 6.08 -5.81
N ASP A 56 -8.23 6.71 -4.65
CA ASP A 56 -7.57 8.01 -4.60
C ASP A 56 -6.08 7.92 -4.96
N THR A 57 -5.45 6.80 -4.69
CA THR A 57 -4.04 6.57 -5.02
C THR A 57 -3.84 5.50 -6.07
N TRP A 58 -4.88 4.76 -6.42
CA TRP A 58 -4.86 3.63 -7.35
C TRP A 58 -3.88 2.57 -6.90
N THR A 59 -4.00 2.19 -5.63
CA THR A 59 -3.11 1.22 -4.99
C THR A 59 -3.91 0.13 -4.31
N ILE A 60 -3.24 -1.00 -4.02
CA ILE A 60 -3.79 -2.05 -3.17
C ILE A 60 -2.88 -2.26 -1.96
N LYS A 61 -3.49 -2.74 -0.88
CA LYS A 61 -2.78 -3.27 0.29
C LYS A 61 -3.17 -4.73 0.46
N ILE A 62 -2.20 -5.55 0.84
CA ILE A 62 -2.40 -6.99 1.03
C ILE A 62 -2.07 -7.31 2.47
N CYS A 63 -3.05 -7.83 3.20
CA CYS A 63 -2.92 -8.08 4.63
C CYS A 63 -2.97 -9.57 4.92
N ASP A 64 -2.16 -10.00 5.87
CA ASP A 64 -2.11 -11.36 6.38
C ASP A 64 -3.04 -11.42 7.60
N THR A 65 -4.12 -12.18 7.51
CA THR A 65 -5.13 -12.25 8.58
C THR A 65 -5.13 -13.59 9.30
N ALA A 66 -4.22 -14.50 8.97
CA ALA A 66 -4.07 -15.77 9.67
C ALA A 66 -2.64 -16.25 9.59
N SER A 67 -2.16 -16.89 10.65
CA SER A 67 -0.78 -17.43 10.66
C SER A 67 -0.67 -18.67 9.78
N GLY A 68 0.56 -18.96 9.34
CA GLY A 68 0.91 -20.23 8.69
C GLY A 68 1.00 -20.17 7.17
N ASN A 69 0.21 -19.36 6.51
CA ASN A 69 0.22 -19.19 5.06
C ASN A 69 0.51 -17.72 4.74
N HIS A 70 0.68 -17.40 3.47
CA HIS A 70 0.90 -16.02 3.12
C HIS A 70 -0.23 -15.50 2.22
N PRO A 71 -0.52 -14.19 2.29
CA PRO A 71 -1.55 -13.58 1.47
C PRO A 71 -1.01 -13.21 0.10
N ALA A 72 -1.93 -13.04 -0.84
CA ALA A 72 -1.61 -12.57 -2.17
C ALA A 72 -2.83 -11.87 -2.77
N ALA A 73 -2.59 -11.09 -3.81
CA ALA A 73 -3.65 -10.50 -4.60
C ALA A 73 -3.46 -10.91 -6.05
N ARG A 74 -4.51 -11.46 -6.64
CA ARG A 74 -4.54 -11.68 -8.08
C ARG A 74 -5.19 -10.46 -8.70
N VAL A 75 -4.49 -9.80 -9.59
CA VAL A 75 -4.99 -8.62 -10.30
C VAL A 75 -5.04 -8.96 -11.79
N TYR A 76 -6.20 -8.77 -12.39
CA TYR A 76 -6.42 -9.05 -13.80
C TYR A 76 -6.78 -7.74 -14.51
N GLU A 77 -5.98 -7.38 -15.49
CA GLU A 77 -6.22 -6.19 -16.29
C GLU A 77 -5.81 -6.45 -17.74
N SER A 78 -6.60 -5.96 -18.69
CA SER A 78 -6.25 -5.98 -20.11
C SER A 78 -5.77 -7.35 -20.60
N GLY A 79 -6.43 -8.41 -20.14
CA GLY A 79 -6.11 -9.77 -20.56
C GLY A 79 -4.94 -10.41 -19.83
N THR A 80 -4.33 -9.73 -18.88
CA THR A 80 -3.16 -10.20 -18.14
C THR A 80 -3.48 -10.32 -16.67
N ALA A 81 -3.15 -11.46 -16.08
CA ALA A 81 -3.29 -11.67 -14.64
C ALA A 81 -1.91 -11.66 -13.98
N THR A 82 -1.79 -10.92 -12.89
CA THR A 82 -0.58 -10.87 -12.07
C THR A 82 -0.96 -11.27 -10.66
N VAL A 83 -0.13 -12.09 -10.02
CA VAL A 83 -0.32 -12.45 -8.61
C VAL A 83 0.78 -11.79 -7.82
N TYR A 84 0.39 -10.91 -6.90
CA TYR A 84 1.31 -10.23 -6.00
C TYR A 84 1.35 -11.01 -4.69
N HIS A 85 2.45 -11.68 -4.43
CA HIS A 85 2.67 -12.40 -3.17
C HIS A 85 3.33 -11.46 -2.18
N GLU A 86 2.83 -11.46 -0.94
CA GLU A 86 3.40 -10.62 0.11
C GLU A 86 3.62 -11.43 1.38
N TYR A 87 4.56 -10.99 2.18
CA TYR A 87 4.94 -11.71 3.40
C TYR A 87 5.04 -10.71 4.56
N PRO A 88 3.95 -9.99 4.88
CA PRO A 88 4.02 -8.97 5.92
C PRO A 88 4.05 -9.51 7.34
N GLY A 89 3.71 -10.80 7.49
CA GLY A 89 3.56 -11.39 8.82
C GLY A 89 2.13 -11.29 9.31
N TYR A 90 1.78 -12.19 10.24
CA TYR A 90 0.43 -12.27 10.78
C TYR A 90 -0.01 -10.92 11.38
N ASN A 91 -1.24 -10.54 11.10
CA ASN A 91 -1.85 -9.27 11.53
C ASN A 91 -1.16 -8.03 10.97
N SER A 92 -0.45 -8.17 9.88
CA SER A 92 0.24 -7.05 9.22
C SER A 92 -0.17 -6.95 7.77
N CYS A 93 0.04 -5.78 7.21
CA CYS A 93 -0.25 -5.50 5.80
C CYS A 93 1.01 -5.10 5.06
N SER A 94 1.04 -5.35 3.76
CA SER A 94 2.10 -4.87 2.88
C SER A 94 2.09 -3.35 2.80
N ALA A 95 3.15 -2.78 2.24
CA ALA A 95 3.11 -1.43 1.74
C ALA A 95 2.09 -1.35 0.60
N GLU A 96 1.67 -0.15 0.26
CA GLU A 96 0.74 0.04 -0.87
C GLU A 96 1.46 -0.27 -2.18
N ILE A 97 0.77 -0.99 -3.05
CA ILE A 97 1.30 -1.42 -4.34
C ILE A 97 0.56 -0.62 -5.40
N GLY A 98 1.30 0.14 -6.22
CA GLY A 98 0.71 0.94 -7.28
C GLY A 98 0.25 0.08 -8.45
N LEU A 99 -0.93 0.41 -8.97
CA LEU A 99 -1.51 -0.24 -10.17
C LEU A 99 -1.61 0.79 -11.30
N PRO A 100 -1.75 0.35 -12.55
CA PRO A 100 -1.92 1.29 -13.67
C PRO A 100 -3.16 2.17 -13.47
N TRP A 101 -2.98 3.47 -13.57
CA TRP A 101 -4.05 4.43 -13.32
C TRP A 101 -5.18 4.33 -14.34
N GLY A 102 -6.41 4.34 -13.84
CA GLY A 102 -7.59 4.48 -14.67
C GLY A 102 -7.89 3.29 -15.56
N VAL A 103 -7.21 2.17 -15.37
CA VAL A 103 -7.43 0.97 -16.17
C VAL A 103 -8.46 0.09 -15.46
N PRO A 104 -9.55 -0.31 -16.12
CA PRO A 104 -10.49 -1.26 -15.52
C PRO A 104 -9.75 -2.54 -15.14
N LEU A 105 -10.00 -3.01 -13.93
CA LEU A 105 -9.34 -4.20 -13.43
C LEU A 105 -10.25 -4.98 -12.49
N ASN A 106 -9.88 -6.23 -12.25
CA ASN A 106 -10.48 -7.07 -11.22
C ASN A 106 -9.40 -7.48 -10.26
N PHE A 107 -9.73 -7.60 -8.98
CA PHE A 107 -8.77 -8.18 -8.05
C PHE A 107 -9.46 -9.17 -7.12
N GLN A 108 -8.66 -10.06 -6.56
CA GLN A 108 -9.13 -11.15 -5.72
C GLN A 108 -8.08 -11.46 -4.67
N ALA A 109 -8.49 -11.52 -3.42
CA ALA A 109 -7.61 -11.97 -2.34
C ALA A 109 -7.37 -13.47 -2.48
N ARG A 110 -6.15 -13.90 -2.17
CA ARG A 110 -5.78 -15.31 -2.20
C ARG A 110 -4.89 -15.63 -1.01
N THR A 111 -4.94 -16.88 -0.61
CA THR A 111 -4.06 -17.42 0.42
C THR A 111 -3.28 -18.58 -0.17
N TYR A 112 -1.97 -18.57 0.05
CA TYR A 112 -1.08 -19.60 -0.47
C TYR A 112 -0.31 -20.28 0.66
N SER A 113 -0.08 -21.57 0.47
CA SER A 113 0.89 -22.34 1.27
C SER A 113 2.05 -22.64 0.33
N GLY A 114 3.18 -21.93 0.52
CA GLY A 114 4.25 -21.98 -0.46
C GLY A 114 3.76 -21.50 -1.82
N SER A 115 3.84 -22.35 -2.83
CA SER A 115 3.35 -22.04 -4.18
C SER A 115 1.95 -22.59 -4.43
N THR A 116 1.32 -23.20 -3.44
CA THR A 116 0.02 -23.85 -3.61
C THR A 116 -1.11 -22.92 -3.18
N LEU A 117 -2.05 -22.66 -4.09
CA LEU A 117 -3.24 -21.88 -3.77
C LEU A 117 -4.13 -22.68 -2.80
N VAL A 118 -4.42 -22.08 -1.65
CA VAL A 118 -5.24 -22.70 -0.61
C VAL A 118 -6.68 -22.18 -0.68
N SER A 119 -6.86 -20.88 -0.86
CA SER A 119 -8.21 -20.32 -0.95
C SER A 119 -8.21 -19.03 -1.75
N SER A 120 -9.38 -18.70 -2.29
CA SER A 120 -9.63 -17.48 -3.08
C SER A 120 -10.85 -16.78 -2.51
N GLY A 121 -10.78 -15.47 -2.47
CA GLY A 121 -11.89 -14.63 -2.03
C GLY A 121 -12.78 -14.22 -3.19
N ASN A 122 -13.66 -13.29 -2.91
CA ASN A 122 -14.54 -12.70 -3.92
C ASN A 122 -13.74 -11.89 -4.93
N THR A 123 -14.23 -11.83 -6.15
CA THR A 123 -13.64 -10.96 -7.18
C THR A 123 -14.30 -9.59 -7.10
N VAL A 124 -13.47 -8.55 -7.10
CA VAL A 124 -13.93 -7.15 -7.05
C VAL A 124 -13.59 -6.48 -8.38
N HIS A 125 -14.56 -5.78 -8.94
CA HIS A 125 -14.41 -5.08 -10.22
C HIS A 125 -14.21 -3.59 -9.98
N ILE A 126 -13.19 -3.04 -10.62
CA ILE A 126 -12.91 -1.61 -10.60
C ILE A 126 -13.05 -1.09 -12.04
N VAL A 127 -13.86 -0.08 -12.22
CA VAL A 127 -14.10 0.50 -13.54
C VAL A 127 -13.64 1.95 -13.60
#